data_5e343c00769cc15f45fb58e01b0372e8
#
_entry.id   5e343c00769cc15f45fb58e01b0372e8
#
_cell.length_a   1.000
_cell.length_b   1.000
_cell.length_c   1.000
_cell.angle_alpha   90.00
_cell.angle_beta   90.00
_cell.angle_gamma   90.00
#
_symmetry.space_group_name_H-M   'P 1'
#
loop_
_entity.id
_entity.type
_entity.pdbx_description
1 polymer ?
#
loop_
_entity_poly.entity_id
_entity_poly.type
_entity_poly.pdbx_seq_one_letter_code
_entity_poly.pdbx_strand_id
1 'polypeptide(L)'
;VTGGTAAGAIAGINNGAVTECRSENTIVMSNGCVGGVIGTNTSLISQVTAENVIVEGKSSTMITEREDMERVNGAGGIAGFHLSGTIKDCTLKGTSCIVNGGGGIFGYMAGGSVEACSNYSRLDSLGANMGGIGGFIFCGTILSCTNYGDIHYIYQYDEHVNLGGIVAGSFSGSYRDITINGCMNQGDVLQQ
;
A
#
# COMPACT_ATOMS: atom_id res chain seq x y z
N VAL A 1 -9.80 -13.93 4.64
CA VAL A 1 -8.64 -14.12 5.53
C VAL A 1 -8.68 -13.04 6.61
N THR A 2 -8.55 -13.42 7.86
CA THR A 2 -8.51 -12.49 9.00
C THR A 2 -7.25 -12.74 9.82
N GLY A 3 -6.58 -11.67 10.24
CA GLY A 3 -5.36 -11.74 11.05
C GLY A 3 -5.34 -10.71 12.18
N GLY A 4 -4.50 -10.94 13.18
CA GLY A 4 -4.31 -10.02 14.32
C GLY A 4 -3.36 -8.87 13.98
N THR A 5 -2.09 -9.18 13.76
CA THR A 5 -1.02 -8.20 13.53
C THR A 5 -0.64 -8.04 12.06
N ALA A 6 -0.74 -9.10 11.28
CA ALA A 6 -0.49 -9.08 9.84
C ALA A 6 -1.38 -10.10 9.13
N ALA A 7 -2.00 -9.72 8.03
CA ALA A 7 -2.79 -10.60 7.18
C ALA A 7 -2.49 -10.37 5.70
N GLY A 8 -2.38 -11.45 4.96
CA GLY A 8 -2.28 -11.47 3.51
C GLY A 8 -2.92 -12.74 2.96
N ALA A 9 -3.41 -12.70 1.73
CA ALA A 9 -4.06 -13.87 1.12
C ALA A 9 -3.08 -15.03 0.92
N ILE A 10 -1.78 -14.74 0.72
CA ILE A 10 -0.73 -15.73 0.52
C ILE A 10 0.10 -15.91 1.80
N ALA A 11 0.55 -14.83 2.43
CA ALA A 11 1.27 -14.91 3.69
C ALA A 11 0.99 -13.70 4.58
N GLY A 12 0.88 -13.93 5.89
CA GLY A 12 0.82 -12.84 6.88
C GLY A 12 2.16 -12.08 6.93
N ILE A 13 3.28 -12.82 6.97
CA ILE A 13 4.65 -12.26 6.98
C ILE A 13 5.48 -12.99 5.91
N ASN A 14 6.18 -12.21 5.09
CA ASN A 14 7.14 -12.72 4.11
C ASN A 14 8.57 -12.35 4.48
N ASN A 15 9.39 -13.35 4.80
CA ASN A 15 10.83 -13.25 5.04
C ASN A 15 11.66 -13.97 3.96
N GLY A 16 11.02 -14.46 2.92
CA GLY A 16 11.62 -15.18 1.79
C GLY A 16 11.20 -14.58 0.46
N ALA A 17 11.05 -15.39 -0.58
CA ALA A 17 10.58 -14.95 -1.89
C ALA A 17 9.14 -15.40 -2.13
N VAL A 18 8.29 -14.47 -2.56
CA VAL A 18 6.95 -14.73 -3.10
C VAL A 18 6.97 -14.28 -4.56
N THR A 19 6.92 -15.23 -5.47
CA THR A 19 7.07 -14.97 -6.91
C THR A 19 6.00 -15.66 -7.72
N GLU A 20 5.58 -15.04 -8.82
CA GLU A 20 4.65 -15.61 -9.80
C GLU A 20 3.32 -16.10 -9.17
N CYS A 21 2.88 -15.39 -8.14
CA CYS A 21 1.67 -15.72 -7.39
C CYS A 21 0.49 -14.83 -7.77
N ARG A 22 -0.72 -15.32 -7.53
CA ARG A 22 -1.95 -14.56 -7.74
C ARG A 22 -2.90 -14.69 -6.54
N SER A 23 -3.43 -13.58 -6.11
CA SER A 23 -4.58 -13.49 -5.20
C SER A 23 -5.77 -12.96 -5.98
N GLU A 24 -6.89 -13.66 -5.94
CA GLU A 24 -8.07 -13.32 -6.73
C GLU A 24 -9.35 -13.52 -5.93
N ASN A 25 -10.29 -12.57 -6.08
CA ASN A 25 -11.61 -12.62 -5.46
C ASN A 25 -11.53 -12.86 -3.93
N THR A 26 -10.62 -12.14 -3.26
CA THR A 26 -10.27 -12.37 -1.86
C THR A 26 -10.60 -11.15 -1.00
N ILE A 27 -11.13 -11.40 0.19
CA ILE A 27 -11.28 -10.40 1.25
C ILE A 27 -10.22 -10.67 2.31
N VAL A 28 -9.40 -9.68 2.60
CA VAL A 28 -8.35 -9.74 3.64
C VAL A 28 -8.60 -8.63 4.65
N MET A 29 -8.71 -9.01 5.92
CA MET A 29 -9.01 -8.09 7.02
C MET A 29 -7.99 -8.26 8.14
N SER A 30 -7.53 -7.15 8.73
CA SER A 30 -6.63 -7.19 9.89
C SER A 30 -6.79 -5.95 10.76
N ASN A 31 -6.50 -6.11 12.05
CA ASN A 31 -6.32 -4.97 12.95
C ASN A 31 -4.93 -4.33 12.84
N GLY A 32 -3.99 -4.98 12.17
CA GLY A 32 -2.63 -4.53 11.89
C GLY A 32 -2.38 -4.36 10.39
N CYS A 33 -1.21 -4.76 9.92
CA CYS A 33 -0.84 -4.66 8.52
C CYS A 33 -1.64 -5.64 7.65
N VAL A 34 -2.23 -5.15 6.58
CA VAL A 34 -3.06 -5.96 5.69
C VAL A 34 -2.72 -5.73 4.23
N GLY A 35 -2.45 -6.81 3.52
CA GLY A 35 -2.21 -6.77 2.07
C GLY A 35 -3.07 -7.78 1.32
N GLY A 36 -3.45 -7.44 0.12
CA GLY A 36 -4.18 -8.36 -0.76
C GLY A 36 -3.39 -9.64 -1.04
N VAL A 37 -2.08 -9.62 -0.83
CA VAL A 37 -1.17 -10.76 -0.99
C VAL A 37 -0.37 -11.03 0.29
N ILE A 38 0.31 -10.01 0.83
CA ILE A 38 1.23 -10.12 1.97
C ILE A 38 0.88 -9.06 3.03
N GLY A 39 0.76 -9.45 4.29
CA GLY A 39 0.57 -8.50 5.39
C GLY A 39 1.80 -7.64 5.64
N THR A 40 2.94 -8.26 5.95
CA THR A 40 4.24 -7.61 6.16
C THR A 40 5.32 -8.25 5.31
N ASN A 41 6.08 -7.43 4.59
CA ASN A 41 7.16 -7.88 3.72
C ASN A 41 8.53 -7.38 4.18
N THR A 42 9.49 -8.29 4.25
CA THR A 42 10.92 -8.00 4.54
C THR A 42 11.86 -8.48 3.42
N SER A 43 11.33 -9.07 2.35
CA SER A 43 12.14 -9.72 1.31
C SER A 43 11.58 -9.47 -0.10
N LEU A 44 11.67 -10.45 -0.99
CA LEU A 44 11.25 -10.33 -2.38
C LEU A 44 9.76 -10.64 -2.57
N ILE A 45 9.05 -9.74 -3.25
CA ILE A 45 7.76 -10.01 -3.92
C ILE A 45 7.94 -9.65 -5.39
N SER A 46 7.69 -10.60 -6.30
CA SER A 46 7.93 -10.36 -7.73
C SER A 46 6.91 -11.05 -8.61
N GLN A 47 6.46 -10.36 -9.67
CA GLN A 47 5.54 -10.89 -10.67
C GLN A 47 4.23 -11.41 -10.02
N VAL A 48 3.72 -10.66 -9.05
CA VAL A 48 2.51 -11.01 -8.31
C VAL A 48 1.34 -10.15 -8.78
N THR A 49 0.19 -10.79 -8.93
CA THR A 49 -1.06 -10.10 -9.26
C THR A 49 -2.07 -10.25 -8.13
N ALA A 50 -2.64 -9.12 -7.70
CA ALA A 50 -3.84 -9.08 -6.89
C ALA A 50 -5.01 -8.59 -7.78
N GLU A 51 -6.11 -9.33 -7.79
CA GLU A 51 -7.25 -9.03 -8.65
C GLU A 51 -8.56 -9.20 -7.89
N ASN A 52 -9.45 -8.20 -7.97
CA ASN A 52 -10.71 -8.17 -7.24
C ASN A 52 -10.51 -8.45 -5.74
N VAL A 53 -9.55 -7.77 -5.11
CA VAL A 53 -9.27 -7.92 -3.68
C VAL A 53 -9.89 -6.79 -2.88
N ILE A 54 -10.49 -7.13 -1.74
CA ILE A 54 -10.93 -6.17 -0.74
C ILE A 54 -9.95 -6.26 0.43
N VAL A 55 -9.29 -5.15 0.72
CA VAL A 55 -8.31 -5.05 1.80
C VAL A 55 -8.85 -4.07 2.84
N GLU A 56 -9.15 -4.58 4.03
CA GLU A 56 -9.69 -3.78 5.12
C GLU A 56 -8.73 -3.80 6.30
N GLY A 57 -8.05 -2.68 6.51
CA GLY A 57 -7.24 -2.41 7.69
C GLY A 57 -7.97 -1.53 8.69
N LYS A 58 -7.55 -1.53 9.95
CA LYS A 58 -7.94 -0.44 10.86
C LYS A 58 -7.26 0.84 10.39
N SER A 59 -8.01 1.95 10.45
CA SER A 59 -7.46 3.29 10.18
C SER A 59 -6.15 3.48 10.95
N SER A 60 -5.09 3.81 10.23
CA SER A 60 -3.82 4.18 10.87
C SER A 60 -3.99 5.57 11.47
N THR A 61 -3.75 5.70 12.75
CA THR A 61 -3.48 7.00 13.35
C THR A 61 -2.27 7.62 12.63
N MET A 62 -2.31 8.91 12.37
CA MET A 62 -1.15 9.63 11.81
C MET A 62 0.10 9.30 12.63
N ILE A 63 1.10 8.74 11.98
CA ILE A 63 2.37 8.47 12.63
C ILE A 63 3.16 9.78 12.59
N THR A 64 3.40 10.33 13.75
CA THR A 64 4.17 11.56 13.90
C THR A 64 5.62 11.30 14.34
N GLU A 65 5.90 10.12 14.90
CA GLU A 65 7.22 9.80 15.45
C GLU A 65 7.68 8.35 15.14
N ARG A 66 8.98 8.11 15.20
CA ARG A 66 9.62 6.82 14.90
C ARG A 66 9.18 5.70 15.84
N GLU A 67 8.83 6.01 17.07
CA GLU A 67 8.41 5.04 18.09
C GLU A 67 7.04 4.44 17.77
N ASP A 68 6.25 5.09 16.93
CA ASP A 68 4.96 4.60 16.48
C ASP A 68 5.05 3.57 15.34
N MET A 69 6.24 3.30 14.79
CA MET A 69 6.41 2.36 13.66
C MET A 69 6.01 0.92 13.98
N GLU A 70 6.03 0.52 15.26
CA GLU A 70 5.53 -0.79 15.69
C GLU A 70 4.00 -0.89 15.68
N ARG A 71 3.31 0.25 15.55
CA ARG A 71 1.85 0.37 15.53
C ARG A 71 1.27 0.72 14.17
N VAL A 72 2.11 0.66 13.11
CA VAL A 72 1.69 0.99 11.75
C VAL A 72 0.69 -0.04 11.26
N ASN A 73 -0.50 0.43 10.95
CA ASN A 73 -1.54 -0.35 10.31
C ASN A 73 -1.61 0.08 8.84
N GLY A 74 -0.89 -0.60 7.96
CA GLY A 74 -0.91 -0.32 6.52
C GLY A 74 -1.85 -1.23 5.77
N ALA A 75 -2.63 -0.68 4.86
CA ALA A 75 -3.44 -1.42 3.91
C ALA A 75 -2.87 -1.25 2.50
N GLY A 76 -2.55 -2.33 1.81
CA GLY A 76 -2.02 -2.30 0.45
C GLY A 76 -2.56 -3.43 -0.43
N GLY A 77 -2.74 -3.15 -1.71
CA GLY A 77 -3.24 -4.16 -2.64
C GLY A 77 -2.30 -5.38 -2.77
N ILE A 78 -1.00 -5.16 -2.66
CA ILE A 78 0.01 -6.23 -2.64
C ILE A 78 0.53 -6.44 -1.21
N ALA A 79 1.10 -5.43 -0.58
CA ALA A 79 1.68 -5.53 0.76
C ALA A 79 1.13 -4.47 1.71
N GLY A 80 0.73 -4.86 2.93
CA GLY A 80 0.30 -3.89 3.94
C GLY A 80 1.46 -3.04 4.43
N PHE A 81 2.54 -3.68 4.87
CA PHE A 81 3.75 -3.02 5.32
C PHE A 81 4.99 -3.58 4.59
N HIS A 82 5.70 -2.72 3.90
CA HIS A 82 6.97 -3.04 3.27
C HIS A 82 8.13 -2.52 4.12
N LEU A 83 8.70 -3.40 4.93
CA LEU A 83 9.76 -3.05 5.88
C LEU A 83 11.12 -2.97 5.19
N SER A 84 11.39 -3.91 4.27
CA SER A 84 12.65 -3.99 3.51
C SER A 84 12.52 -4.94 2.31
N GLY A 85 13.57 -5.09 1.53
CA GLY A 85 13.57 -5.96 0.34
C GLY A 85 13.04 -5.26 -0.90
N THR A 86 12.43 -6.01 -1.80
CA THR A 86 11.96 -5.48 -3.09
C THR A 86 10.58 -5.99 -3.43
N ILE A 87 9.69 -5.07 -3.85
CA ILE A 87 8.42 -5.41 -4.52
C ILE A 87 8.59 -4.98 -5.97
N LYS A 88 8.54 -5.92 -6.93
CA LYS A 88 8.76 -5.58 -8.34
C LYS A 88 7.82 -6.32 -9.28
N ASP A 89 7.52 -5.67 -10.41
CA ASP A 89 6.71 -6.25 -11.47
C ASP A 89 5.34 -6.75 -10.98
N CYS A 90 4.78 -6.08 -9.95
CA CYS A 90 3.52 -6.46 -9.32
C CYS A 90 2.36 -5.62 -9.83
N THR A 91 1.17 -6.20 -9.86
CA THR A 91 -0.02 -5.56 -10.41
C THR A 91 -1.21 -5.70 -9.47
N LEU A 92 -1.88 -4.57 -9.21
CA LEU A 92 -3.24 -4.54 -8.67
C LEU A 92 -4.21 -4.21 -9.78
N LYS A 93 -5.28 -4.99 -9.94
CA LYS A 93 -6.29 -4.77 -10.99
C LYS A 93 -7.68 -5.26 -10.61
N GLY A 94 -8.63 -4.99 -11.49
CA GLY A 94 -10.03 -5.36 -11.30
C GLY A 94 -10.76 -4.41 -10.34
N THR A 95 -11.86 -4.86 -9.77
CA THR A 95 -12.62 -4.12 -8.78
C THR A 95 -12.04 -4.35 -7.39
N SER A 96 -10.88 -3.75 -7.14
CA SER A 96 -10.20 -3.85 -5.84
C SER A 96 -10.52 -2.62 -4.99
N CYS A 97 -10.64 -2.82 -3.68
CA CYS A 97 -10.95 -1.77 -2.72
C CYS A 97 -9.95 -1.83 -1.55
N ILE A 98 -9.35 -0.69 -1.24
CA ILE A 98 -8.51 -0.50 -0.06
C ILE A 98 -9.27 0.41 0.90
N VAL A 99 -9.67 -0.11 2.03
CA VAL A 99 -10.50 0.61 3.01
C VAL A 99 -9.65 1.21 4.11
N ASN A 100 -9.97 2.43 4.54
CA ASN A 100 -9.35 3.16 5.64
C ASN A 100 -7.91 3.68 5.36
N GLY A 101 -7.61 3.94 4.09
CA GLY A 101 -6.32 4.51 3.70
C GLY A 101 -5.24 3.47 3.41
N GLY A 102 -4.32 3.82 2.56
CA GLY A 102 -3.24 2.93 2.14
C GLY A 102 -2.77 3.20 0.72
N GLY A 103 -2.39 2.16 0.00
CA GLY A 103 -1.95 2.29 -1.38
C GLY A 103 -2.26 1.08 -2.25
N GLY A 104 -2.28 1.30 -3.56
CA GLY A 104 -2.57 0.25 -4.52
C GLY A 104 -1.57 -0.91 -4.46
N ILE A 105 -0.30 -0.63 -4.20
CA ILE A 105 0.74 -1.65 -4.09
C ILE A 105 1.12 -1.87 -2.62
N PHE A 106 1.46 -0.82 -1.90
CA PHE A 106 1.82 -0.94 -0.47
C PHE A 106 1.09 0.09 0.39
N GLY A 107 0.76 -0.29 1.63
CA GLY A 107 0.18 0.64 2.60
C GLY A 107 1.23 1.57 3.19
N TYR A 108 2.24 1.00 3.83
CA TYR A 108 3.38 1.70 4.42
C TYR A 108 4.70 1.10 3.95
N MET A 109 5.71 1.96 3.79
CA MET A 109 7.06 1.57 3.42
C MET A 109 8.07 2.18 4.39
N ALA A 110 8.83 1.32 5.07
CA ALA A 110 9.90 1.74 5.99
C ALA A 110 11.30 1.61 5.39
N GLY A 111 11.44 0.93 4.25
CA GLY A 111 12.70 0.75 3.54
C GLY A 111 12.56 -0.19 2.34
N GLY A 112 13.65 -0.40 1.63
CA GLY A 112 13.68 -1.26 0.44
C GLY A 112 13.28 -0.54 -0.84
N SER A 113 12.77 -1.28 -1.82
CA SER A 113 12.38 -0.73 -3.11
C SER A 113 11.04 -1.27 -3.62
N VAL A 114 10.34 -0.43 -4.38
CA VAL A 114 9.14 -0.79 -5.16
C VAL A 114 9.38 -0.38 -6.60
N GLU A 115 9.38 -1.35 -7.53
CA GLU A 115 9.87 -1.16 -8.88
C GLU A 115 8.90 -1.72 -9.94
N ALA A 116 8.66 -0.99 -11.00
CA ALA A 116 7.87 -1.43 -12.15
C ALA A 116 6.50 -2.02 -11.78
N CYS A 117 5.89 -1.50 -10.72
CA CYS A 117 4.57 -1.94 -10.25
C CYS A 117 3.45 -1.08 -10.84
N SER A 118 2.28 -1.67 -11.03
CA SER A 118 1.13 -0.98 -11.62
C SER A 118 -0.15 -1.18 -10.82
N ASN A 119 -0.88 -0.09 -10.62
CA ASN A 119 -2.24 -0.12 -10.11
C ASN A 119 -3.23 0.26 -11.22
N TYR A 120 -4.17 -0.63 -11.52
CA TYR A 120 -5.29 -0.40 -12.45
C TYR A 120 -6.64 -0.26 -11.76
N SER A 121 -6.66 -0.48 -10.44
CA SER A 121 -7.90 -0.45 -9.67
C SER A 121 -8.22 0.96 -9.19
N ARG A 122 -9.48 1.31 -9.22
CA ARG A 122 -9.97 2.46 -8.47
C ARG A 122 -9.79 2.20 -6.97
N LEU A 123 -9.31 3.20 -6.25
CA LEU A 123 -9.11 3.16 -4.81
C LEU A 123 -10.07 4.13 -4.13
N ASP A 124 -10.92 3.59 -3.26
CA ASP A 124 -11.86 4.38 -2.48
C ASP A 124 -11.36 4.50 -1.03
N SER A 125 -11.10 5.74 -0.57
CA SER A 125 -10.70 6.01 0.80
C SER A 125 -11.88 6.52 1.63
N LEU A 126 -12.11 5.89 2.78
CA LEU A 126 -13.08 6.31 3.79
C LEU A 126 -12.45 7.12 4.93
N GLY A 127 -11.17 7.35 4.91
CA GLY A 127 -10.39 8.09 5.92
C GLY A 127 -8.91 8.03 5.57
N ALA A 128 -8.02 8.66 6.26
CA ALA A 128 -6.57 8.56 6.15
C ALA A 128 -5.96 8.72 4.73
N ASN A 129 -4.64 8.62 4.65
CA ASN A 129 -3.85 8.83 3.44
C ASN A 129 -4.06 7.73 2.40
N MET A 130 -4.30 8.08 1.13
CA MET A 130 -4.46 7.14 0.03
C MET A 130 -3.58 7.52 -1.16
N GLY A 131 -2.72 6.61 -1.60
CA GLY A 131 -1.91 6.80 -2.79
C GLY A 131 -2.11 5.69 -3.83
N GLY A 132 -1.94 6.03 -5.09
CA GLY A 132 -2.16 5.09 -6.20
C GLY A 132 -1.19 3.90 -6.17
N ILE A 133 0.02 4.11 -5.70
CA ILE A 133 1.04 3.07 -5.50
C ILE A 133 1.27 2.84 -4.01
N GLY A 134 1.49 3.88 -3.23
CA GLY A 134 1.78 3.77 -1.80
C GLY A 134 1.03 4.76 -0.94
N GLY A 135 0.59 4.32 0.24
CA GLY A 135 -0.05 5.19 1.21
C GLY A 135 0.96 6.14 1.84
N PHE A 136 1.97 5.61 2.51
CA PHE A 136 2.97 6.42 3.19
C PHE A 136 4.38 5.81 3.09
N ILE A 137 5.39 6.67 2.90
CA ILE A 137 6.79 6.27 2.82
C ILE A 137 7.63 6.95 3.89
N PHE A 138 8.41 6.16 4.63
CA PHE A 138 9.40 6.64 5.60
C PHE A 138 10.80 6.76 5.00
N CYS A 139 11.24 5.74 4.29
CA CYS A 139 12.46 5.74 3.49
C CYS A 139 12.38 4.64 2.43
N GLY A 140 13.25 4.73 1.43
CA GLY A 140 13.35 3.76 0.35
C GLY A 140 13.07 4.36 -1.01
N THR A 141 12.90 3.49 -2.00
CA THR A 141 12.92 3.89 -3.40
C THR A 141 11.69 3.37 -4.14
N ILE A 142 11.02 4.24 -4.89
CA ILE A 142 9.92 3.89 -5.80
C ILE A 142 10.37 4.25 -7.21
N LEU A 143 10.47 3.25 -8.08
CA LEU A 143 10.99 3.40 -9.44
C LEU A 143 9.99 2.90 -10.48
N SER A 144 9.78 3.69 -11.53
CA SER A 144 9.06 3.27 -12.74
C SER A 144 7.68 2.64 -12.46
N CYS A 145 7.00 3.09 -11.39
CA CYS A 145 5.67 2.62 -11.05
C CYS A 145 4.60 3.47 -11.72
N THR A 146 3.47 2.86 -12.08
CA THR A 146 2.38 3.57 -12.73
C THR A 146 1.06 3.35 -12.03
N ASN A 147 0.37 4.43 -11.72
CA ASN A 147 -1.03 4.40 -11.30
C ASN A 147 -1.93 4.76 -12.48
N TYR A 148 -2.81 3.84 -12.87
CA TYR A 148 -3.85 4.04 -13.87
C TYR A 148 -5.24 4.20 -13.24
N GLY A 149 -5.41 3.76 -11.99
CA GLY A 149 -6.67 3.78 -11.29
C GLY A 149 -6.96 5.13 -10.64
N ASP A 150 -8.21 5.49 -10.56
CA ASP A 150 -8.66 6.70 -9.88
C ASP A 150 -8.55 6.54 -8.36
N ILE A 151 -8.31 7.65 -7.68
CA ILE A 151 -8.30 7.73 -6.22
C ILE A 151 -9.44 8.63 -5.79
N HIS A 152 -10.37 8.09 -5.04
CA HIS A 152 -11.54 8.81 -4.56
C HIS A 152 -11.56 8.86 -3.04
N TYR A 153 -11.72 10.05 -2.49
CA TYR A 153 -12.04 10.26 -1.09
C TYR A 153 -13.55 10.46 -0.93
N ILE A 154 -14.19 9.58 -0.19
CA ILE A 154 -15.67 9.49 -0.13
C ILE A 154 -16.21 10.07 1.19
N TYR A 155 -15.36 10.42 2.17
CA TYR A 155 -15.79 10.82 3.50
C TYR A 155 -15.72 12.33 3.72
N GLN A 156 -16.79 12.95 4.24
CA GLN A 156 -16.96 14.41 4.30
C GLN A 156 -16.45 15.07 5.61
N TYR A 157 -15.85 14.35 6.54
CA TYR A 157 -15.62 14.88 7.89
C TYR A 157 -14.17 14.90 8.38
N ASP A 158 -13.20 14.52 7.58
CA ASP A 158 -11.79 14.57 7.99
C ASP A 158 -11.03 15.64 7.19
N GLU A 159 -10.58 16.69 7.87
CA GLU A 159 -9.84 17.82 7.27
C GLU A 159 -8.36 17.47 6.98
N HIS A 160 -7.88 16.28 7.36
CA HIS A 160 -6.47 15.91 7.31
C HIS A 160 -6.19 14.67 6.45
N VAL A 161 -6.73 14.64 5.24
CA VAL A 161 -6.49 13.55 4.28
C VAL A 161 -5.47 13.98 3.25
N ASN A 162 -4.45 13.13 3.03
CA ASN A 162 -3.53 13.29 1.90
C ASN A 162 -3.87 12.27 0.81
N LEU A 163 -4.10 12.77 -0.38
CA LEU A 163 -4.30 11.95 -1.58
C LEU A 163 -3.16 12.19 -2.54
N GLY A 164 -2.61 11.14 -3.11
CA GLY A 164 -1.52 11.25 -4.07
C GLY A 164 -1.60 10.22 -5.18
N GLY A 165 -1.41 10.64 -6.42
CA GLY A 165 -1.45 9.75 -7.57
C GLY A 165 -0.41 8.61 -7.49
N ILE A 166 0.73 8.85 -6.85
CA ILE A 166 1.75 7.82 -6.58
C ILE A 166 1.82 7.53 -5.09
N VAL A 167 2.15 8.51 -4.25
CA VAL A 167 2.26 8.35 -2.79
C VAL A 167 1.47 9.46 -2.12
N ALA A 168 0.68 9.11 -1.10
CA ALA A 168 -0.12 10.10 -0.38
C ALA A 168 0.73 10.97 0.55
N GLY A 169 1.73 10.39 1.21
CA GLY A 169 2.56 11.15 2.12
C GLY A 169 3.92 10.52 2.39
N SER A 170 4.80 11.37 2.91
CA SER A 170 6.13 10.95 3.34
C SER A 170 6.50 11.59 4.68
N PHE A 171 7.34 10.92 5.44
CA PHE A 171 7.87 11.48 6.68
C PHE A 171 9.15 12.28 6.41
N SER A 172 9.19 13.52 6.87
CA SER A 172 10.38 14.37 6.79
C SER A 172 11.20 14.25 8.08
N GLY A 173 12.29 13.49 8.05
CA GLY A 173 13.23 13.37 9.17
C GLY A 173 14.67 13.29 8.67
N SER A 174 15.62 13.78 9.47
CA SER A 174 16.98 14.14 9.07
C SER A 174 17.89 13.02 8.57
N TYR A 175 17.44 11.78 8.38
CA TYR A 175 18.30 10.63 8.03
C TYR A 175 17.66 9.62 7.08
N ARG A 176 16.78 10.06 6.19
CA ARG A 176 16.01 9.11 5.37
C ARG A 176 16.01 9.55 3.91
N ASP A 177 16.65 8.76 3.09
CA ASP A 177 16.62 8.96 1.64
C ASP A 177 15.33 8.37 1.09
N ILE A 178 14.49 9.24 0.54
CA ILE A 178 13.31 8.88 -0.22
C ILE A 178 13.58 9.24 -1.67
N THR A 179 13.44 8.25 -2.55
CA THR A 179 13.56 8.45 -3.99
C THR A 179 12.28 8.00 -4.69
N ILE A 180 11.63 8.88 -5.43
CA ILE A 180 10.52 8.57 -6.33
C ILE A 180 10.96 9.03 -7.71
N ASN A 181 11.18 8.08 -8.64
CA ASN A 181 11.71 8.38 -9.95
C ASN A 181 11.05 7.56 -11.06
N GLY A 182 10.82 8.19 -12.21
CA GLY A 182 10.24 7.53 -13.38
C GLY A 182 8.80 7.05 -13.19
N CYS A 183 8.11 7.51 -12.14
CA CYS A 183 6.74 7.12 -11.86
C CYS A 183 5.73 7.98 -12.61
N MET A 184 4.56 7.40 -12.93
CA MET A 184 3.51 8.08 -13.68
C MET A 184 2.15 7.87 -13.03
N ASN A 185 1.37 8.94 -12.92
CA ASN A 185 -0.04 8.87 -12.56
C ASN A 185 -0.89 9.21 -13.78
N GLN A 186 -1.84 8.34 -14.10
CA GLN A 186 -2.82 8.53 -15.18
C GLN A 186 -4.27 8.51 -14.67
N GLY A 187 -4.49 8.09 -13.43
CA GLY A 187 -5.80 8.15 -12.79
C GLY A 187 -6.10 9.52 -12.19
N ASP A 188 -7.37 9.82 -12.03
CA ASP A 188 -7.83 11.02 -11.35
C ASP A 188 -7.66 10.90 -9.82
N VAL A 189 -7.43 12.04 -9.16
CA VAL A 189 -7.36 12.13 -7.70
C VAL A 189 -8.46 13.10 -7.25
N LEU A 190 -9.53 12.56 -6.69
CA LEU A 190 -10.77 13.29 -6.47
C LEU A 190 -11.18 13.26 -4.98
N GLN A 191 -11.54 14.43 -4.48
CA GLN A 191 -12.25 14.61 -3.22
C GLN A 191 -13.70 15.00 -3.55
N GLN A 192 -14.66 14.20 -3.08
CA GLN A 192 -16.10 14.45 -3.30
C GLN A 192 -16.76 14.88 -2.00
#